data_07c6f084ccb3d93049b59bb7d351712f
#
_entry.id   07c6f084ccb3d93049b59bb7d351712f
#
_cell.length_a   1.000
_cell.length_b   1.000
_cell.length_c   1.000
_cell.angle_alpha   90.00
_cell.angle_beta   90.00
_cell.angle_gamma   90.00
#
_symmetry.space_group_name_H-M   'P 1'
#
loop_
_entity.id
_entity.type
_entity.pdbx_description
1 polymer ?
#
loop_
_entity_poly.entity_id
_entity_poly.type
_entity_poly.pdbx_seq_one_letter_code
_entity_poly.pdbx_strand_id
1 'polypeptide(L)'
;MVSPRPHVVENTITDLEMHGKIFDLLGLEKSHYNKINIHCNGVYGDKKSAMDRFCENFERLSDSVKSRLTVENDDKASMYSVKDLMYLNEQIGIPIVFDYHHHQFCTGGLSEEDALKLAISTWPEDIKPIVHYSESKALHEENEKLKPQAH
;
A
#
# COMPACT_ATOMS: atom_id res chain seq x y z
N MET A 1 3.54 -11.29 -3.25
CA MET A 1 2.22 -11.80 -2.81
C MET A 1 1.31 -12.18 -3.98
N VAL A 2 1.20 -11.37 -5.03
CA VAL A 2 0.28 -11.57 -6.17
C VAL A 2 0.83 -12.48 -7.31
N SER A 3 2.11 -12.83 -7.28
CA SER A 3 2.78 -13.56 -8.36
C SER A 3 2.23 -14.98 -8.52
N PRO A 4 2.02 -15.47 -9.78
CA PRO A 4 1.71 -16.87 -10.04
C PRO A 4 2.94 -17.78 -9.97
N ARG A 5 4.15 -17.23 -9.74
CA ARG A 5 5.40 -17.98 -9.65
C ARG A 5 5.73 -18.31 -8.20
N PRO A 6 5.73 -19.60 -7.79
CA PRO A 6 5.92 -19.99 -6.39
C PRO A 6 7.19 -19.42 -5.75
N HIS A 7 8.34 -19.49 -6.44
CA HIS A 7 9.62 -18.98 -5.90
C HIS A 7 9.59 -17.47 -5.61
N VAL A 8 8.85 -16.67 -6.39
CA VAL A 8 8.68 -15.23 -6.14
C VAL A 8 7.86 -15.00 -4.89
N VAL A 9 6.82 -15.81 -4.69
CA VAL A 9 5.97 -15.74 -3.49
C VAL A 9 6.79 -16.14 -2.26
N GLU A 10 7.54 -17.24 -2.30
CA GLU A 10 8.39 -17.67 -1.18
C GLU A 10 9.42 -16.61 -0.79
N ASN A 11 10.09 -16.00 -1.77
CA ASN A 11 11.03 -14.92 -1.51
C ASN A 11 10.34 -13.72 -0.85
N THR A 12 9.14 -13.35 -1.33
CA THR A 12 8.37 -12.24 -0.75
C THR A 12 7.95 -12.55 0.69
N ILE A 13 7.47 -13.75 0.97
CA ILE A 13 7.11 -14.18 2.32
C ILE A 13 8.34 -14.14 3.24
N THR A 14 9.47 -14.70 2.79
CA THR A 14 10.73 -14.69 3.56
C THR A 14 11.17 -13.26 3.90
N ASP A 15 11.05 -12.33 2.97
CA ASP A 15 11.41 -10.93 3.15
C ASP A 15 10.47 -10.23 4.16
N LEU A 16 9.17 -10.44 4.04
CA LEU A 16 8.17 -9.90 4.98
C LEU A 16 8.37 -10.48 6.40
N GLU A 17 8.64 -11.78 6.53
CA GLU A 17 8.94 -12.41 7.83
C GLU A 17 10.22 -11.85 8.46
N MET A 18 11.22 -11.52 7.65
CA MET A 18 12.42 -10.85 8.14
C MET A 18 12.09 -9.47 8.71
N HIS A 19 11.26 -8.67 8.03
CA HIS A 19 10.81 -7.37 8.53
C HIS A 19 10.01 -7.51 9.83
N GLY A 20 9.06 -8.45 9.90
CA GLY A 20 8.32 -8.75 11.12
C GLY A 20 9.23 -9.10 12.30
N LYS A 21 10.24 -9.96 12.05
CA LYS A 21 11.23 -10.35 13.07
C LYS A 21 12.08 -9.18 13.54
N ILE A 22 12.50 -8.29 12.63
CA ILE A 22 13.26 -7.07 13.00
C ILE A 22 12.41 -6.20 13.94
N PHE A 23 11.14 -5.98 13.63
CA PHE A 23 10.24 -5.19 14.46
C PHE A 23 10.01 -5.83 15.84
N ASP A 24 9.87 -7.15 15.90
CA ASP A 24 9.76 -7.87 17.17
C ASP A 24 11.05 -7.75 18.02
N LEU A 25 12.23 -7.85 17.40
CA LEU A 25 13.52 -7.67 18.07
C LEU A 25 13.73 -6.24 18.60
N LEU A 26 13.16 -5.25 17.94
CA LEU A 26 13.15 -3.86 18.37
C LEU A 26 12.11 -3.58 19.48
N GLY A 27 11.31 -4.59 19.87
CA GLY A 27 10.26 -4.44 20.86
C GLY A 27 9.07 -3.61 20.41
N LEU A 28 8.87 -3.46 19.09
CA LEU A 28 7.77 -2.68 18.53
C LEU A 28 6.47 -3.48 18.62
N GLU A 29 5.40 -2.80 19.01
CA GLU A 29 4.07 -3.40 19.13
C GLU A 29 3.59 -3.99 17.79
N LYS A 30 2.88 -5.13 17.87
CA LYS A 30 2.21 -5.78 16.73
C LYS A 30 0.92 -5.03 16.40
N SER A 31 1.03 -3.94 15.67
CA SER A 31 -0.10 -3.12 15.26
C SER A 31 0.22 -2.37 13.96
N HIS A 32 -0.80 -1.91 13.27
CA HIS A 32 -0.64 -1.09 12.05
C HIS A 32 -0.03 0.30 12.34
N TYR A 33 0.21 0.66 13.60
CA TYR A 33 1.05 1.82 13.94
C TYR A 33 2.50 1.59 13.48
N ASN A 34 3.05 0.38 13.75
CA ASN A 34 4.38 -0.05 13.33
C ASN A 34 4.29 -0.84 12.01
N LYS A 35 3.88 -0.18 10.94
CA LYS A 35 3.49 -0.82 9.69
C LYS A 35 4.63 -1.29 8.80
N ILE A 36 4.36 -2.37 8.07
CA ILE A 36 5.12 -2.82 6.90
C ILE A 36 4.25 -2.47 5.69
N ASN A 37 4.62 -1.44 4.94
CA ASN A 37 3.83 -0.97 3.82
C ASN A 37 4.38 -1.50 2.50
N ILE A 38 3.51 -2.08 1.66
CA ILE A 38 3.90 -2.65 0.37
C ILE A 38 2.94 -2.27 -0.75
N HIS A 39 3.42 -2.31 -1.98
CA HIS A 39 2.60 -2.33 -3.19
C HIS A 39 2.26 -3.76 -3.61
N CYS A 40 1.07 -3.97 -4.19
CA CYS A 40 0.72 -5.26 -4.79
C CYS A 40 1.55 -5.56 -6.04
N ASN A 41 1.88 -4.52 -6.81
CA ASN A 41 2.61 -4.60 -8.08
C ASN A 41 1.84 -5.40 -9.16
N GLY A 42 2.46 -6.33 -9.85
CA GLY A 42 1.98 -6.95 -11.08
C GLY A 42 0.55 -7.53 -11.05
N VAL A 43 -0.20 -7.31 -12.13
CA VAL A 43 -1.57 -7.82 -12.31
C VAL A 43 -1.62 -9.20 -13.00
N TYR A 44 -0.58 -9.59 -13.69
CA TYR A 44 -0.45 -10.90 -14.37
C TYR A 44 -1.63 -11.26 -15.28
N GLY A 45 -2.16 -10.26 -15.99
CA GLY A 45 -3.27 -10.42 -16.94
C GLY A 45 -4.67 -10.33 -16.32
N ASP A 46 -4.83 -10.58 -15.03
CA ASP A 46 -6.12 -10.51 -14.31
C ASP A 46 -5.91 -10.02 -12.87
N LYS A 47 -6.38 -8.79 -12.60
CA LYS A 47 -6.32 -8.15 -11.28
C LYS A 47 -6.99 -8.99 -10.19
N LYS A 48 -8.19 -9.52 -10.49
CA LYS A 48 -8.97 -10.30 -9.51
C LYS A 48 -8.20 -11.53 -9.05
N SER A 49 -7.76 -12.36 -10.00
CA SER A 49 -6.96 -13.56 -9.67
C SER A 49 -5.65 -13.22 -8.97
N ALA A 50 -5.04 -12.07 -9.26
CA ALA A 50 -3.84 -11.63 -8.57
C ALA A 50 -4.13 -11.25 -7.10
N MET A 51 -5.24 -10.57 -6.84
CA MET A 51 -5.69 -10.24 -5.48
C MET A 51 -6.14 -11.48 -4.70
N ASP A 52 -6.79 -12.46 -5.35
CA ASP A 52 -7.12 -13.75 -4.73
C ASP A 52 -5.86 -14.46 -4.24
N ARG A 53 -4.81 -14.52 -5.07
CA ARG A 53 -3.50 -15.06 -4.67
C ARG A 53 -2.87 -14.27 -3.52
N PHE A 54 -3.06 -12.96 -3.48
CA PHE A 54 -2.59 -12.14 -2.34
C PHE A 54 -3.26 -12.60 -1.05
N CYS A 55 -4.59 -12.75 -1.04
CA CYS A 55 -5.35 -13.22 0.12
C CYS A 55 -4.89 -14.61 0.58
N GLU A 56 -4.75 -15.56 -0.36
CA GLU A 56 -4.23 -16.91 -0.06
C GLU A 56 -2.83 -16.88 0.58
N ASN A 57 -1.93 -16.07 0.02
CA ASN A 57 -0.56 -15.95 0.53
C ASN A 57 -0.48 -15.15 1.83
N PHE A 58 -1.41 -14.22 2.08
CA PHE A 58 -1.52 -13.50 3.35
C PHE A 58 -1.76 -14.46 4.52
N GLU A 59 -2.57 -15.50 4.32
CA GLU A 59 -2.83 -16.50 5.37
C GLU A 59 -1.58 -17.27 5.82
N ARG A 60 -0.56 -17.30 5.00
CA ARG A 60 0.72 -17.97 5.27
C ARG A 60 1.69 -17.11 6.11
N LEU A 61 1.39 -15.82 6.29
CA LEU A 61 2.21 -14.90 7.06
C LEU A 61 2.02 -15.11 8.56
N SER A 62 3.05 -14.83 9.34
CA SER A 62 2.98 -14.82 10.80
C SER A 62 2.10 -13.68 11.33
N ASP A 63 1.64 -13.80 12.58
CA ASP A 63 0.91 -12.73 13.27
C ASP A 63 1.74 -11.44 13.35
N SER A 64 3.06 -11.56 13.46
CA SER A 64 3.98 -10.44 13.48
C SER A 64 3.89 -9.60 12.21
N VAL A 65 3.74 -10.24 11.05
CA VAL A 65 3.59 -9.56 9.76
C VAL A 65 2.14 -9.13 9.52
N LYS A 66 1.16 -10.04 9.71
CA LYS A 66 -0.27 -9.76 9.48
C LYS A 66 -0.75 -8.51 10.23
N SER A 67 -0.36 -8.37 11.50
CA SER A 67 -0.75 -7.24 12.35
C SER A 67 -0.13 -5.90 11.96
N ARG A 68 0.85 -5.90 11.06
CA ARG A 68 1.60 -4.71 10.63
C ARG A 68 1.46 -4.41 9.14
N LEU A 69 1.02 -5.38 8.34
CA LEU A 69 1.01 -5.24 6.88
C LEU A 69 -0.06 -4.26 6.42
N THR A 70 0.34 -3.32 5.57
CA THR A 70 -0.54 -2.39 4.87
C THR A 70 -0.24 -2.42 3.37
N VAL A 71 -1.19 -2.04 2.55
CA VAL A 71 -1.01 -1.92 1.10
C VAL A 71 -1.22 -0.48 0.65
N GLU A 72 -0.50 -0.09 -0.38
CA GLU A 72 -0.54 1.26 -0.94
C GLU A 72 -1.05 1.23 -2.38
N ASN A 73 -1.82 2.25 -2.80
CA ASN A 73 -2.25 2.39 -4.18
C ASN A 73 -1.06 2.64 -5.12
N ASP A 74 -1.15 2.09 -6.33
CA ASP A 74 -0.08 2.15 -7.34
C ASP A 74 -0.15 3.41 -8.21
N ASP A 75 0.98 3.72 -8.89
CA ASP A 75 1.20 4.89 -9.75
C ASP A 75 0.93 4.63 -11.25
N LYS A 76 0.30 3.51 -11.60
CA LYS A 76 0.01 3.14 -12.99
C LYS A 76 -1.44 2.74 -13.15
N ALA A 77 -2.14 3.31 -14.14
CA ALA A 77 -3.54 3.03 -14.42
C ALA A 77 -3.88 1.54 -14.62
N SER A 78 -2.90 0.73 -15.06
CA SER A 78 -3.07 -0.72 -15.22
C SER A 78 -2.92 -1.51 -13.92
N MET A 79 -2.45 -0.89 -12.84
CA MET A 79 -2.22 -1.53 -11.52
C MET A 79 -3.39 -1.26 -10.56
N TYR A 80 -3.12 -1.20 -9.26
CA TYR A 80 -4.14 -1.22 -8.23
C TYR A 80 -4.43 0.18 -7.69
N SER A 81 -5.61 0.70 -8.01
CA SER A 81 -6.18 1.89 -7.38
C SER A 81 -6.68 1.57 -5.96
N VAL A 82 -7.00 2.61 -5.17
CA VAL A 82 -7.69 2.42 -3.87
C VAL A 82 -8.95 1.57 -4.04
N LYS A 83 -9.75 1.84 -5.10
CA LYS A 83 -10.96 1.06 -5.39
C LYS A 83 -10.67 -0.43 -5.59
N ASP A 84 -9.59 -0.78 -6.28
CA ASP A 84 -9.18 -2.17 -6.45
C ASP A 84 -8.76 -2.79 -5.11
N LEU A 85 -7.99 -2.05 -4.29
CA LEU A 85 -7.47 -2.51 -3.00
C LEU A 85 -8.57 -2.70 -1.94
N MET A 86 -9.73 -2.06 -2.07
CA MET A 86 -10.87 -2.30 -1.19
C MET A 86 -11.26 -3.79 -1.15
N TYR A 87 -11.07 -4.50 -2.28
CA TYR A 87 -11.26 -5.95 -2.31
C TYR A 87 -10.38 -6.68 -1.28
N LEU A 88 -9.11 -6.31 -1.15
CA LEU A 88 -8.22 -6.91 -0.14
C LEU A 88 -8.66 -6.57 1.27
N ASN A 89 -9.07 -5.32 1.52
CA ASN A 89 -9.59 -4.94 2.84
C ASN A 89 -10.85 -5.74 3.20
N GLU A 90 -11.79 -5.91 2.27
CA GLU A 90 -13.01 -6.70 2.48
C GLU A 90 -12.72 -8.18 2.77
N GLN A 91 -11.69 -8.77 2.16
CA GLN A 91 -11.36 -10.20 2.33
C GLN A 91 -10.49 -10.48 3.57
N ILE A 92 -9.51 -9.64 3.87
CA ILE A 92 -8.47 -9.91 4.88
C ILE A 92 -8.25 -8.77 5.88
N GLY A 93 -9.06 -7.71 5.83
CA GLY A 93 -8.98 -6.59 6.77
C GLY A 93 -7.73 -5.73 6.67
N ILE A 94 -6.94 -5.83 5.59
CA ILE A 94 -5.68 -5.10 5.45
C ILE A 94 -5.93 -3.60 5.22
N PRO A 95 -5.30 -2.67 5.99
CA PRO A 95 -5.47 -1.24 5.78
C PRO A 95 -4.77 -0.73 4.52
N ILE A 96 -5.33 0.33 3.94
CA ILE A 96 -4.83 0.97 2.73
C ILE A 96 -4.12 2.29 3.10
N VAL A 97 -2.87 2.42 2.71
CA VAL A 97 -2.12 3.70 2.73
C VAL A 97 -2.44 4.45 1.45
N PHE A 98 -2.97 5.66 1.57
CA PHE A 98 -3.26 6.51 0.42
C PHE A 98 -2.03 7.32 0.02
N ASP A 99 -1.56 7.15 -1.21
CA ASP A 99 -0.56 8.04 -1.81
C ASP A 99 -1.24 8.98 -2.81
N TYR A 100 -1.14 10.29 -2.53
CA TYR A 100 -1.75 11.36 -3.34
C TYR A 100 -1.17 11.43 -4.74
N HIS A 101 0.15 11.27 -4.87
CA HIS A 101 0.81 11.34 -6.17
C HIS A 101 0.47 10.14 -7.06
N HIS A 102 0.46 8.95 -6.49
CA HIS A 102 0.07 7.73 -7.19
C HIS A 102 -1.39 7.79 -7.66
N HIS A 103 -2.28 8.35 -6.84
CA HIS A 103 -3.69 8.50 -7.20
C HIS A 103 -3.89 9.32 -8.48
N GLN A 104 -3.04 10.30 -8.76
CA GLN A 104 -3.12 11.08 -10.01
C GLN A 104 -3.00 10.23 -11.28
N PHE A 105 -2.30 9.09 -11.19
CA PHE A 105 -2.06 8.18 -12.31
C PHE A 105 -2.95 6.92 -12.28
N CYS A 106 -3.50 6.56 -11.12
CA CYS A 106 -4.30 5.36 -10.92
C CYS A 106 -5.52 5.64 -10.06
N THR A 107 -6.48 6.43 -10.58
CA THR A 107 -7.65 6.89 -9.83
C THR A 107 -8.71 5.81 -9.59
N GLY A 108 -8.77 4.76 -10.40
CA GLY A 108 -9.87 3.79 -10.38
C GLY A 108 -11.25 4.41 -10.64
N GLY A 109 -11.29 5.66 -11.18
CA GLY A 109 -12.52 6.42 -11.43
C GLY A 109 -13.07 7.14 -10.19
N LEU A 110 -12.29 7.23 -9.10
CA LEU A 110 -12.64 7.98 -7.89
C LEU A 110 -12.04 9.38 -7.92
N SER A 111 -12.72 10.35 -7.27
CA SER A 111 -12.09 11.62 -6.90
C SER A 111 -11.03 11.38 -5.84
N GLU A 112 -10.08 12.31 -5.70
CA GLU A 112 -9.05 12.26 -4.65
C GLU A 112 -9.67 12.20 -3.26
N GLU A 113 -10.71 13.02 -3.00
CA GLU A 113 -11.43 13.05 -1.74
C GLU A 113 -12.12 11.73 -1.42
N ASP A 114 -12.80 11.11 -2.40
CA ASP A 114 -13.49 9.83 -2.21
C ASP A 114 -12.50 8.70 -1.99
N ALA A 115 -11.41 8.66 -2.75
CA ALA A 115 -10.36 7.67 -2.59
C ALA A 115 -9.67 7.77 -1.22
N LEU A 116 -9.37 9.00 -0.77
CA LEU A 116 -8.81 9.25 0.56
C LEU A 116 -9.77 8.78 1.68
N LYS A 117 -11.05 9.14 1.59
CA LYS A 117 -12.07 8.69 2.56
C LYS A 117 -12.18 7.17 2.63
N LEU A 118 -12.19 6.50 1.48
CA LEU A 118 -12.20 5.03 1.42
C LEU A 118 -10.93 4.44 2.06
N ALA A 119 -9.75 4.93 1.73
CA ALA A 119 -8.51 4.45 2.33
C ALA A 119 -8.50 4.64 3.85
N ILE A 120 -8.90 5.80 4.36
CA ILE A 120 -9.01 6.09 5.80
C ILE A 120 -9.98 5.13 6.48
N SER A 121 -11.11 4.80 5.86
CA SER A 121 -12.12 3.92 6.44
C SER A 121 -11.65 2.47 6.65
N THR A 122 -10.52 2.07 6.05
CA THR A 122 -9.93 0.73 6.21
C THR A 122 -9.07 0.58 7.47
N TRP A 123 -8.77 1.69 8.17
CA TRP A 123 -7.90 1.67 9.33
C TRP A 123 -8.67 1.39 10.63
N PRO A 124 -8.05 0.69 11.60
CA PRO A 124 -8.62 0.54 12.93
C PRO A 124 -8.87 1.91 13.59
N GLU A 125 -9.96 2.03 14.34
CA GLU A 125 -10.38 3.30 14.97
C GLU A 125 -9.34 3.90 15.94
N ASP A 126 -8.57 3.03 16.59
CA ASP A 126 -7.53 3.40 17.57
C ASP A 126 -6.17 3.73 16.93
N ILE A 127 -6.05 3.56 15.60
CA ILE A 127 -4.80 3.84 14.88
C ILE A 127 -5.01 4.98 13.90
N LYS A 128 -4.23 6.04 14.08
CA LYS A 128 -4.23 7.17 13.15
C LYS A 128 -3.73 6.73 11.78
N PRO A 129 -4.53 6.86 10.70
CA PRO A 129 -4.12 6.54 9.35
C PRO A 129 -2.88 7.31 8.92
N ILE A 130 -2.04 6.67 8.11
CA ILE A 130 -0.95 7.34 7.42
C ILE A 130 -1.30 7.52 5.95
N VAL A 131 -0.85 8.62 5.38
CA VAL A 131 -0.90 8.91 3.94
C VAL A 131 0.49 9.30 3.46
N HIS A 132 0.76 9.06 2.18
CA HIS A 132 1.96 9.55 1.52
C HIS A 132 1.63 10.75 0.65
N TYR A 133 2.48 11.77 0.71
CA TYR A 133 2.39 12.94 -0.14
C TYR A 133 3.75 13.21 -0.77
N SER A 134 3.75 13.34 -2.09
CA SER A 134 4.92 13.77 -2.85
C SER A 134 4.49 14.58 -4.06
N GLU A 135 5.38 15.37 -4.60
CA GLU A 135 5.18 16.12 -5.83
C GLU A 135 6.14 15.66 -6.92
N SER A 136 5.72 15.80 -8.18
CA SER A 136 6.61 15.50 -9.28
C SER A 136 7.80 16.49 -9.30
N LYS A 137 8.97 15.99 -9.69
CA LYS A 137 10.16 16.84 -9.86
C LYS A 137 9.90 18.04 -10.79
N ALA A 138 9.14 17.82 -11.88
CA ALA A 138 8.83 18.89 -12.84
C ALA A 138 7.98 19.99 -12.19
N LEU A 139 6.96 19.63 -11.41
CA LEU A 139 6.12 20.59 -10.70
C LEU A 139 6.93 21.34 -9.62
N HIS A 140 7.80 20.65 -8.91
CA HIS A 140 8.69 21.26 -7.93
C HIS A 140 9.64 22.29 -8.58
N GLU A 141 10.27 21.92 -9.70
CA GLU A 141 11.16 22.83 -10.45
C GLU A 141 10.42 24.06 -11.02
N GLU A 142 9.16 23.90 -11.43
CA GLU A 142 8.31 25.00 -11.88
C GLU A 142 7.96 25.95 -10.72
N ASN A 143 7.56 25.40 -9.59
CA ASN A 143 7.24 26.17 -8.38
C ASN A 143 8.47 26.91 -7.84
N GLU A 144 9.66 26.31 -7.87
CA GLU A 144 10.92 26.97 -7.46
C GLU A 144 11.26 28.17 -8.37
N LYS A 145 10.98 28.09 -9.69
CA LYS A 145 11.18 29.20 -10.62
C LYS A 145 10.21 30.36 -10.38
N LEU A 146 9.03 30.07 -9.80
CA LEU A 146 8.01 31.08 -9.50
C LEU A 146 8.23 31.77 -8.15
N LYS A 147 9.13 31.26 -7.28
CA LYS A 147 9.46 31.93 -6.02
C LYS A 147 10.17 33.23 -6.28
N PRO A 148 9.77 34.35 -5.62
CA PRO A 148 10.51 35.60 -5.71
C PRO A 148 11.97 35.37 -5.29
N GLN A 149 12.91 35.76 -6.13
CA GLN A 149 14.32 35.76 -5.74
C GLN A 149 14.48 36.79 -4.61
N ALA A 150 14.98 36.34 -3.46
CA ALA A 150 15.40 37.26 -2.39
C ALA A 150 16.56 38.09 -2.92
N HIS A 151 16.37 39.41 -2.99
CA HIS A 151 17.41 40.39 -3.29
C HIS A 151 18.26 40.66 -2.07
#